data_813b95f68bae53e8e9416c91b745d34e
#
_entry.id   813b95f68bae53e8e9416c91b745d34e
#
_cell.length_a   1.000
_cell.length_b   1.000
_cell.length_c   1.000
_cell.angle_alpha   90.00
_cell.angle_beta   90.00
_cell.angle_gamma   90.00
#
_symmetry.space_group_name_H-M   'P 1'
#
loop_
_entity.id
_entity.type
_entity.pdbx_description
1 polymer ?
#
loop_
_entity_poly.entity_id
_entity_poly.type
_entity_poly.pdbx_seq_one_letter_code
_entity_poly.pdbx_strand_id
1 'polypeptide(L)'
;MQLLGLTIPLRNVPLPIGISFYTFQTMSYTIDVYRKDAPVQRNMVDFGAFVTMFPQLIAGPIVQYKTVAADLVRRVHSSENFALGARRFCVGLAKKVLLANAIGALWEDCLAAQGAGELTVLGGWMGLFAFGFQIYFDFSGYSDMAIGLGRIFGFRFNENFDYPYLAASVTEFWRRWHMSLTTWFREYLYIPLGGNRGGTAKTLRNIFIVWFCTGFWHGASWNFILWGLYFAVWLVLEKYVFRSVLARTPGWIKHTYTIVVVFVGWGIFAMEDLSVCGGYLRACFGGAPLWRAADLYALHSYAVTFLALILASTTLGRRGWQRLPRRAAAVATPVLMLASLLLCTAYLVDGSYNPFLYFRF
;
A
#
# COMPACT_ATOMS: atom_id res chain seq x y z
N MET A 1 -35.60 11.50 0.29
CA MET A 1 -35.95 12.05 1.62
C MET A 1 -36.90 13.22 1.44
N GLN A 2 -38.20 12.93 1.44
CA GLN A 2 -39.27 13.93 1.32
C GLN A 2 -39.66 14.37 2.72
N LEU A 3 -38.93 15.27 3.31
CA LEU A 3 -39.25 15.75 4.67
C LEU A 3 -39.69 17.21 4.68
N LEU A 4 -40.28 17.75 3.65
CA LEU A 4 -40.90 19.12 3.61
C LEU A 4 -41.43 19.50 2.22
N GLY A 5 -41.75 18.52 1.32
CA GLY A 5 -42.28 18.84 0.00
C GLY A 5 -41.29 19.53 -0.97
N LEU A 6 -40.06 19.64 -0.58
CA LEU A 6 -38.97 20.20 -1.37
C LEU A 6 -38.21 19.07 -2.08
N THR A 7 -38.39 18.94 -3.36
CA THR A 7 -37.51 18.14 -4.26
C THR A 7 -36.16 18.85 -4.43
N ILE A 8 -35.21 18.55 -3.54
CA ILE A 8 -33.83 18.99 -3.73
C ILE A 8 -33.25 18.10 -4.83
N PRO A 9 -32.89 18.64 -5.99
CA PRO A 9 -32.24 17.85 -7.02
C PRO A 9 -30.95 17.30 -6.44
N LEU A 10 -30.81 15.97 -6.34
CA LEU A 10 -29.55 15.31 -5.98
C LEU A 10 -28.55 15.64 -7.08
N ARG A 11 -27.70 16.63 -6.86
CA ARG A 11 -26.53 16.82 -7.69
C ARG A 11 -25.61 15.62 -7.46
N ASN A 12 -25.29 14.93 -8.56
CA ASN A 12 -24.28 13.88 -8.54
C ASN A 12 -22.91 14.57 -8.35
N VAL A 13 -22.55 14.88 -7.09
CA VAL A 13 -21.27 15.47 -6.77
C VAL A 13 -20.31 14.29 -6.54
N PRO A 14 -19.30 14.11 -7.41
CA PRO A 14 -18.30 13.06 -7.19
C PRO A 14 -17.58 13.31 -5.86
N LEU A 15 -17.22 12.24 -5.16
CA LEU A 15 -16.44 12.34 -3.95
C LEU A 15 -15.12 13.06 -4.25
N PRO A 16 -14.73 14.06 -3.44
CA PRO A 16 -13.45 14.74 -3.63
C PRO A 16 -12.29 13.75 -3.55
N ILE A 17 -11.40 13.83 -4.52
CA ILE A 17 -10.21 12.98 -4.58
C ILE A 17 -9.39 13.15 -3.29
N GLY A 18 -8.99 12.02 -2.66
CA GLY A 18 -8.19 12.02 -1.45
C GLY A 18 -8.95 12.27 -0.15
N ILE A 19 -10.31 12.31 -0.17
CA ILE A 19 -11.13 12.61 1.02
C ILE A 19 -10.76 11.70 2.20
N SER A 20 -10.50 10.43 1.98
CA SER A 20 -10.12 9.48 3.02
C SER A 20 -8.81 9.85 3.71
N PHE A 21 -7.83 10.37 2.95
CA PHE A 21 -6.51 10.75 3.47
C PHE A 21 -6.53 12.08 4.22
N TYR A 22 -7.07 13.15 3.61
CA TYR A 22 -7.08 14.45 4.30
C TYR A 22 -8.05 14.48 5.48
N THR A 23 -9.08 13.62 5.49
CA THR A 23 -9.92 13.45 6.68
C THR A 23 -9.11 12.90 7.85
N PHE A 24 -8.29 11.89 7.63
CA PHE A 24 -7.41 11.38 8.68
C PHE A 24 -6.36 12.40 9.14
N GLN A 25 -5.85 13.23 8.23
CA GLN A 25 -4.93 14.31 8.58
C GLN A 25 -5.61 15.36 9.47
N THR A 26 -6.80 15.84 9.10
CA THR A 26 -7.55 16.84 9.88
C THR A 26 -8.04 16.29 11.21
N MET A 27 -8.50 15.04 11.24
CA MET A 27 -8.87 14.37 12.50
C MET A 27 -7.67 14.27 13.44
N SER A 28 -6.49 13.83 12.94
CA SER A 28 -5.29 13.72 13.75
C SER A 28 -4.87 15.08 14.32
N TYR A 29 -4.92 16.14 13.51
CA TYR A 29 -4.64 17.50 13.98
C TYR A 29 -5.56 17.92 15.12
N THR A 30 -6.88 17.76 14.96
CA THR A 30 -7.87 18.13 15.98
C THR A 30 -7.64 17.36 17.28
N ILE A 31 -7.38 16.05 17.20
CA ILE A 31 -7.10 15.19 18.35
C ILE A 31 -5.78 15.58 19.01
N ASP A 32 -4.72 15.81 18.23
CA ASP A 32 -3.38 16.16 18.76
C ASP A 32 -3.42 17.52 19.47
N VAL A 33 -4.15 18.51 18.94
CA VAL A 33 -4.35 19.81 19.60
C VAL A 33 -5.13 19.62 20.91
N TYR A 34 -6.21 18.84 20.91
CA TYR A 34 -6.98 18.53 22.12
C TYR A 34 -6.12 17.86 23.20
N ARG A 35 -5.25 16.93 22.80
CA ARG A 35 -4.29 16.24 23.70
C ARG A 35 -3.11 17.09 24.11
N LYS A 36 -2.92 18.28 23.52
CA LYS A 36 -1.75 19.14 23.66
C LYS A 36 -0.46 18.53 23.08
N ASP A 37 -0.57 17.58 22.17
CA ASP A 37 0.54 16.94 21.46
C ASP A 37 0.99 17.76 20.24
N ALA A 38 0.16 18.73 19.80
CA ALA A 38 0.48 19.68 18.73
C ALA A 38 0.03 21.10 19.09
N PRO A 39 0.77 22.14 18.64
CA PRO A 39 0.36 23.52 18.81
C PRO A 39 -0.83 23.84 17.91
N VAL A 40 -1.68 24.79 18.34
CA VAL A 40 -2.74 25.34 17.50
C VAL A 40 -2.15 26.14 16.35
N GLN A 41 -2.49 25.79 15.11
CA GLN A 41 -2.16 26.60 13.94
C GLN A 41 -3.17 27.75 13.80
N ARG A 42 -2.69 28.99 14.00
CA ARG A 42 -3.53 30.18 13.90
C ARG A 42 -3.57 30.79 12.51
N ASN A 43 -2.61 30.42 11.65
CA ASN A 43 -2.57 30.87 10.27
C ASN A 43 -3.39 29.90 9.40
N MET A 44 -4.51 30.39 8.87
CA MET A 44 -5.41 29.61 8.03
C MET A 44 -4.76 29.18 6.70
N VAL A 45 -3.81 29.96 6.19
CA VAL A 45 -3.07 29.63 4.95
C VAL A 45 -2.15 28.44 5.20
N ASP A 46 -1.39 28.45 6.31
CA ASP A 46 -0.50 27.34 6.66
C ASP A 46 -1.30 26.07 6.97
N PHE A 47 -2.46 26.20 7.63
CA PHE A 47 -3.35 25.06 7.88
C PHE A 47 -3.93 24.52 6.56
N GLY A 48 -4.40 25.41 5.69
CA GLY A 48 -4.86 25.04 4.36
C GLY A 48 -3.77 24.35 3.54
N ALA A 49 -2.55 24.88 3.57
CA ALA A 49 -1.39 24.27 2.91
C ALA A 49 -1.09 22.87 3.43
N PHE A 50 -1.18 22.65 4.75
CA PHE A 50 -1.02 21.31 5.34
C PHE A 50 -2.06 20.32 4.84
N VAL A 51 -3.33 20.71 4.81
CA VAL A 51 -4.44 19.81 4.42
C VAL A 51 -4.44 19.52 2.93
N THR A 52 -4.13 20.52 2.08
CA THR A 52 -4.23 20.42 0.62
C THR A 52 -2.92 20.16 -0.09
N MET A 53 -1.86 19.85 0.65
CA MET A 53 -0.52 19.61 0.09
C MET A 53 -0.54 18.44 -0.91
N PHE A 54 -0.47 18.77 -2.21
CA PHE A 54 -0.72 17.86 -3.31
C PHE A 54 0.14 16.59 -3.33
N PRO A 55 1.42 16.56 -2.88
CA PRO A 55 2.19 15.33 -2.94
C PRO A 55 1.60 14.21 -2.08
N GLN A 56 1.00 14.56 -0.95
CA GLN A 56 0.44 13.58 0.00
C GLN A 56 -1.07 13.38 -0.12
N LEU A 57 -1.79 14.32 -0.79
CA LEU A 57 -3.23 14.47 -0.73
C LEU A 57 -4.01 13.21 -1.16
N ILE A 58 -3.53 12.49 -2.16
CA ILE A 58 -4.30 11.42 -2.81
C ILE A 58 -4.02 10.05 -2.18
N ALA A 59 -2.75 9.65 -2.14
CA ALA A 59 -2.30 8.34 -1.62
C ALA A 59 -0.86 8.40 -1.09
N GLY A 60 -0.39 9.59 -0.69
CA GLY A 60 0.88 9.75 -0.01
C GLY A 60 0.82 9.19 1.42
N PRO A 61 1.93 9.22 2.17
CA PRO A 61 1.90 8.92 3.59
C PRO A 61 0.87 9.83 4.31
N ILE A 62 0.10 9.28 5.24
CA ILE A 62 -0.77 10.07 6.11
C ILE A 62 0.13 10.86 7.07
N VAL A 63 0.33 12.14 6.76
CA VAL A 63 1.25 13.01 7.50
C VAL A 63 0.50 13.67 8.64
N GLN A 64 1.00 13.50 9.87
CA GLN A 64 0.48 14.21 11.04
C GLN A 64 1.01 15.65 11.05
N TYR A 65 0.18 16.61 11.50
CA TYR A 65 0.56 18.01 11.56
C TYR A 65 1.86 18.25 12.36
N LYS A 66 2.02 17.57 13.51
CA LYS A 66 3.22 17.66 14.35
C LYS A 66 4.53 17.31 13.62
N THR A 67 4.44 16.47 12.57
CA THR A 67 5.61 16.08 11.76
C THR A 67 6.11 17.20 10.86
N VAL A 68 5.19 18.01 10.32
CA VAL A 68 5.50 19.04 9.32
C VAL A 68 5.33 20.48 9.83
N ALA A 69 4.88 20.67 11.07
CA ALA A 69 4.58 21.96 11.65
C ALA A 69 5.79 22.93 11.57
N ALA A 70 6.98 22.43 11.85
CA ALA A 70 8.22 23.24 11.77
C ALA A 70 8.57 23.58 10.30
N ASP A 71 8.37 22.62 9.38
CA ASP A 71 8.67 22.80 7.95
C ASP A 71 7.67 23.77 7.28
N LEU A 72 6.43 23.88 7.79
CA LEU A 72 5.45 24.87 7.30
C LEU A 72 5.92 26.31 7.54
N VAL A 73 6.58 26.54 8.67
CA VAL A 73 7.07 27.87 9.05
C VAL A 73 8.45 28.15 8.44
N ARG A 74 9.35 27.17 8.47
CA ARG A 74 10.75 27.35 8.02
C ARG A 74 11.23 26.12 7.27
N ARG A 75 11.29 26.22 5.96
CA ARG A 75 11.78 25.19 5.04
C ARG A 75 13.23 25.42 4.65
N VAL A 76 13.96 24.33 4.45
CA VAL A 76 15.32 24.36 3.94
C VAL A 76 15.32 23.84 2.51
N HIS A 77 15.58 24.72 1.57
CA HIS A 77 15.78 24.39 0.16
C HIS A 77 17.29 24.25 -0.10
N SER A 78 17.71 23.12 -0.64
CA SER A 78 19.10 22.89 -1.04
C SER A 78 19.16 22.05 -2.31
N SER A 79 20.24 22.20 -3.08
CA SER A 79 20.50 21.36 -4.25
C SER A 79 20.60 19.88 -3.88
N GLU A 80 21.09 19.57 -2.68
CA GLU A 80 21.13 18.20 -2.17
C GLU A 80 19.71 17.63 -1.94
N ASN A 81 18.83 18.36 -1.26
CA ASN A 81 17.45 17.94 -1.05
C ASN A 81 16.71 17.77 -2.38
N PHE A 82 16.95 18.69 -3.34
CA PHE A 82 16.39 18.58 -4.68
C PHE A 82 16.86 17.30 -5.38
N ALA A 83 18.17 17.02 -5.41
CA ALA A 83 18.72 15.85 -6.06
C ALA A 83 18.23 14.54 -5.43
N LEU A 84 18.18 14.47 -4.09
CA LEU A 84 17.68 13.30 -3.37
C LEU A 84 16.18 13.09 -3.59
N GLY A 85 15.40 14.18 -3.62
CA GLY A 85 13.97 14.14 -3.88
C GLY A 85 13.66 13.71 -5.33
N ALA A 86 14.36 14.28 -6.31
CA ALA A 86 14.22 13.91 -7.71
C ALA A 86 14.58 12.44 -7.96
N ARG A 87 15.69 11.97 -7.36
CA ARG A 87 16.04 10.55 -7.42
C ARG A 87 14.94 9.65 -6.88
N ARG A 88 14.37 10.02 -5.73
CA ARG A 88 13.30 9.22 -5.13
C ARG A 88 12.03 9.24 -5.98
N PHE A 89 11.69 10.38 -6.54
CA PHE A 89 10.58 10.50 -7.48
C PHE A 89 10.74 9.59 -8.69
N CYS A 90 11.92 9.58 -9.34
CA CYS A 90 12.20 8.71 -10.48
C CYS A 90 12.09 7.22 -10.11
N VAL A 91 12.57 6.82 -8.93
CA VAL A 91 12.42 5.44 -8.45
C VAL A 91 10.94 5.11 -8.24
N GLY A 92 10.16 6.00 -7.65
CA GLY A 92 8.73 5.82 -7.47
C GLY A 92 7.98 5.69 -8.80
N LEU A 93 8.29 6.56 -9.76
CA LEU A 93 7.72 6.51 -11.10
C LEU A 93 8.07 5.19 -11.82
N ALA A 94 9.32 4.74 -11.75
CA ALA A 94 9.73 3.46 -12.32
C ALA A 94 9.00 2.28 -11.68
N LYS A 95 8.79 2.27 -10.36
CA LYS A 95 7.97 1.26 -9.68
C LYS A 95 6.55 1.21 -10.24
N LYS A 96 5.90 2.36 -10.40
CA LYS A 96 4.52 2.44 -10.93
C LYS A 96 4.45 1.99 -12.37
N VAL A 97 5.28 2.57 -13.25
CA VAL A 97 5.15 2.39 -14.70
C VAL A 97 5.77 1.07 -15.16
N LEU A 98 7.00 0.77 -14.74
CA LEU A 98 7.75 -0.36 -15.27
C LEU A 98 7.47 -1.68 -14.53
N LEU A 99 7.03 -1.64 -13.27
CA LEU A 99 6.78 -2.84 -12.48
C LEU A 99 5.29 -3.08 -12.26
N ALA A 100 4.56 -2.13 -11.64
CA ALA A 100 3.18 -2.34 -11.28
C ALA A 100 2.27 -2.47 -12.51
N ASN A 101 2.39 -1.56 -13.50
CA ASN A 101 1.57 -1.61 -14.69
C ASN A 101 1.84 -2.87 -15.52
N ALA A 102 3.13 -3.27 -15.65
CA ALA A 102 3.51 -4.43 -16.42
C ALA A 102 2.93 -5.75 -15.87
N ILE A 103 2.93 -5.92 -14.53
CA ILE A 103 2.41 -7.16 -13.92
C ILE A 103 0.89 -7.14 -13.79
N GLY A 104 0.26 -5.96 -13.79
CA GLY A 104 -1.19 -5.81 -13.69
C GLY A 104 -1.94 -6.50 -14.84
N ALA A 105 -1.37 -6.53 -16.05
CA ALA A 105 -1.96 -7.24 -17.18
C ALA A 105 -2.16 -8.73 -16.90
N LEU A 106 -1.19 -9.39 -16.27
CA LEU A 106 -1.32 -10.80 -15.89
C LEU A 106 -2.46 -11.03 -14.88
N TRP A 107 -2.68 -10.09 -13.95
CA TRP A 107 -3.82 -10.17 -13.05
C TRP A 107 -5.16 -10.12 -13.79
N GLU A 108 -5.31 -9.19 -14.72
CA GLU A 108 -6.53 -9.06 -15.56
C GLU A 108 -6.76 -10.32 -16.41
N ASP A 109 -5.70 -10.91 -17.00
CA ASP A 109 -5.78 -12.17 -17.75
C ASP A 109 -6.26 -13.32 -16.85
N CYS A 110 -5.76 -13.43 -15.61
CA CYS A 110 -6.19 -14.45 -14.65
C CYS A 110 -7.64 -14.26 -14.21
N LEU A 111 -8.13 -13.02 -14.06
CA LEU A 111 -9.54 -12.74 -13.78
C LEU A 111 -10.42 -13.10 -14.98
N ALA A 112 -9.98 -12.81 -16.20
CA ALA A 112 -10.69 -13.22 -17.41
C ALA A 112 -10.80 -14.75 -17.51
N ALA A 113 -9.71 -15.47 -17.22
CA ALA A 113 -9.70 -16.93 -17.16
C ALA A 113 -10.66 -17.50 -16.09
N GLN A 114 -10.78 -16.81 -14.94
CA GLN A 114 -11.78 -17.15 -13.91
C GLN A 114 -13.21 -17.00 -14.47
N GLY A 115 -13.50 -15.88 -15.13
CA GLY A 115 -14.80 -15.61 -15.73
C GLY A 115 -15.19 -16.60 -16.82
N ALA A 116 -14.22 -17.12 -17.56
CA ALA A 116 -14.39 -18.15 -18.58
C ALA A 116 -14.48 -19.59 -18.01
N GLY A 117 -14.28 -19.78 -16.70
CA GLY A 117 -14.23 -21.12 -16.09
C GLY A 117 -12.93 -21.88 -16.44
N GLU A 118 -11.90 -21.17 -16.84
CA GLU A 118 -10.63 -21.72 -17.32
C GLU A 118 -9.46 -21.56 -16.34
N LEU A 119 -9.68 -20.96 -15.18
CA LEU A 119 -8.66 -20.77 -14.17
C LEU A 119 -8.13 -22.12 -13.65
N THR A 120 -6.83 -22.22 -13.51
CA THR A 120 -6.12 -23.38 -12.96
C THR A 120 -5.55 -23.06 -11.58
N VAL A 121 -5.01 -24.05 -10.87
CA VAL A 121 -4.28 -23.82 -9.62
C VAL A 121 -3.07 -22.92 -9.86
N LEU A 122 -2.26 -23.20 -10.88
CA LEU A 122 -1.08 -22.39 -11.22
C LEU A 122 -1.47 -20.99 -11.65
N GLY A 123 -2.46 -20.83 -12.54
CA GLY A 123 -2.98 -19.53 -12.98
C GLY A 123 -3.52 -18.71 -11.82
N GLY A 124 -4.27 -19.35 -10.89
CA GLY A 124 -4.79 -18.67 -9.71
C GLY A 124 -3.69 -18.12 -8.81
N TRP A 125 -2.66 -18.91 -8.51
CA TRP A 125 -1.52 -18.41 -7.72
C TRP A 125 -0.71 -17.36 -8.47
N MET A 126 -0.48 -17.50 -9.77
CA MET A 126 0.18 -16.47 -10.57
C MET A 126 -0.58 -15.14 -10.52
N GLY A 127 -1.92 -15.19 -10.64
CA GLY A 127 -2.75 -13.99 -10.52
C GLY A 127 -2.69 -13.35 -9.13
N LEU A 128 -2.76 -14.13 -8.04
CA LEU A 128 -2.59 -13.60 -6.69
C LEU A 128 -1.21 -12.93 -6.52
N PHE A 129 -0.15 -13.56 -7.01
CA PHE A 129 1.20 -12.95 -7.00
C PHE A 129 1.26 -11.69 -7.86
N ALA A 130 0.66 -11.72 -9.05
CA ALA A 130 0.60 -10.56 -9.93
C ALA A 130 -0.09 -9.37 -9.25
N PHE A 131 -1.27 -9.57 -8.67
CA PHE A 131 -1.98 -8.52 -7.95
C PHE A 131 -1.22 -8.03 -6.71
N GLY A 132 -0.67 -8.94 -5.91
CA GLY A 132 0.09 -8.57 -4.72
C GLY A 132 1.34 -7.74 -5.05
N PHE A 133 2.07 -8.05 -6.12
CA PHE A 133 3.17 -7.21 -6.59
C PHE A 133 2.66 -5.90 -7.20
N GLN A 134 1.57 -5.94 -7.96
CA GLN A 134 0.96 -4.75 -8.53
C GLN A 134 0.60 -3.74 -7.44
N ILE A 135 -0.19 -4.13 -6.43
CA ILE A 135 -0.60 -3.22 -5.36
C ILE A 135 0.59 -2.69 -4.55
N TYR A 136 1.62 -3.51 -4.34
CA TYR A 136 2.83 -3.08 -3.64
C TYR A 136 3.61 -2.03 -4.43
N PHE A 137 3.93 -2.29 -5.69
CA PHE A 137 4.73 -1.37 -6.48
C PHE A 137 3.95 -0.14 -6.93
N ASP A 138 2.64 -0.26 -7.13
CA ASP A 138 1.76 0.87 -7.41
C ASP A 138 1.74 1.83 -6.21
N PHE A 139 1.44 1.33 -5.03
CA PHE A 139 1.29 2.15 -3.84
C PHE A 139 2.65 2.62 -3.26
N SER A 140 3.66 1.76 -3.20
CA SER A 140 4.99 2.20 -2.76
C SER A 140 5.62 3.16 -3.77
N GLY A 141 5.33 3.02 -5.06
CA GLY A 141 5.75 3.93 -6.11
C GLY A 141 5.17 5.33 -5.91
N TYR A 142 3.85 5.41 -5.67
CA TYR A 142 3.20 6.68 -5.35
C TYR A 142 3.77 7.31 -4.06
N SER A 143 3.93 6.51 -3.00
CA SER A 143 4.52 7.00 -1.75
C SER A 143 5.94 7.52 -1.94
N ASP A 144 6.76 6.86 -2.76
CA ASP A 144 8.11 7.33 -3.07
C ASP A 144 8.09 8.63 -3.88
N MET A 145 7.18 8.78 -4.84
CA MET A 145 6.99 10.05 -5.58
C MET A 145 6.56 11.16 -4.63
N ALA A 146 5.60 10.91 -3.74
CA ALA A 146 5.12 11.88 -2.75
C ALA A 146 6.22 12.34 -1.80
N ILE A 147 6.99 11.39 -1.24
CA ILE A 147 8.13 11.70 -0.35
C ILE A 147 9.22 12.45 -1.11
N GLY A 148 9.48 12.06 -2.37
CA GLY A 148 10.43 12.74 -3.25
C GLY A 148 10.06 14.20 -3.50
N LEU A 149 8.81 14.46 -3.89
CA LEU A 149 8.27 15.80 -4.09
C LEU A 149 8.27 16.61 -2.77
N GLY A 150 7.83 16.00 -1.67
CA GLY A 150 7.89 16.63 -0.35
C GLY A 150 9.32 17.13 -0.06
N ARG A 151 10.33 16.30 -0.31
CA ARG A 151 11.74 16.66 -0.09
C ARG A 151 12.22 17.78 -1.01
N ILE A 152 11.79 17.83 -2.26
CA ILE A 152 12.08 18.94 -3.19
C ILE A 152 11.52 20.26 -2.64
N PHE A 153 10.32 20.21 -2.07
CA PHE A 153 9.68 21.38 -1.44
C PHE A 153 10.13 21.66 -0.01
N GLY A 154 11.12 20.92 0.50
CA GLY A 154 11.70 21.14 1.84
C GLY A 154 10.93 20.50 2.98
N PHE A 155 9.99 19.61 2.71
CA PHE A 155 9.26 18.82 3.70
C PHE A 155 9.87 17.43 3.91
N ARG A 156 9.73 16.90 5.11
CA ARG A 156 10.19 15.55 5.47
C ARG A 156 8.98 14.67 5.82
N PHE A 157 8.53 13.91 4.83
CA PHE A 157 7.46 12.93 5.05
C PHE A 157 8.02 11.61 5.58
N ASN A 158 7.22 10.91 6.37
CA ASN A 158 7.55 9.60 6.91
C ASN A 158 7.55 8.53 5.81
N GLU A 159 8.37 7.48 6.01
CA GLU A 159 8.35 6.29 5.17
C GLU A 159 7.00 5.57 5.32
N ASN A 160 6.51 4.99 4.22
CA ASN A 160 5.23 4.28 4.20
C ASN A 160 5.40 2.77 3.97
N PHE A 161 6.53 2.35 3.42
CA PHE A 161 6.87 0.95 3.15
C PHE A 161 8.33 0.64 3.49
N ASP A 162 8.58 -0.54 4.08
CA ASP A 162 9.92 -1.06 4.36
C ASP A 162 10.03 -2.53 3.98
N TYR A 163 10.11 -2.83 2.69
CA TYR A 163 10.24 -4.19 2.14
C TYR A 163 9.28 -5.19 2.81
N PRO A 164 7.96 -4.98 2.74
CA PRO A 164 6.97 -5.73 3.51
C PRO A 164 6.96 -7.23 3.18
N TYR A 165 7.30 -7.61 1.95
CA TYR A 165 7.36 -9.01 1.54
C TYR A 165 8.59 -9.76 2.08
N LEU A 166 9.48 -9.12 2.84
CA LEU A 166 10.53 -9.81 3.60
C LEU A 166 10.07 -10.23 5.01
N ALA A 167 8.86 -9.90 5.41
CA ALA A 167 8.34 -10.22 6.73
C ALA A 167 8.26 -11.73 6.98
N ALA A 168 8.54 -12.14 8.20
CA ALA A 168 8.47 -13.51 8.66
C ALA A 168 7.24 -13.76 9.56
N SER A 169 6.31 -12.83 9.63
CA SER A 169 5.01 -12.95 10.29
C SER A 169 4.03 -11.90 9.73
N VAL A 170 2.72 -12.16 9.85
CA VAL A 170 1.68 -11.20 9.47
C VAL A 170 1.78 -9.92 10.31
N THR A 171 2.13 -10.06 11.58
CA THR A 171 2.37 -8.93 12.48
C THR A 171 3.54 -8.06 11.99
N GLU A 172 4.63 -8.67 11.54
CA GLU A 172 5.78 -7.96 10.98
C GLU A 172 5.42 -7.32 9.63
N PHE A 173 4.67 -8.02 8.78
CA PHE A 173 4.20 -7.50 7.51
C PHE A 173 3.48 -6.15 7.69
N TRP A 174 2.52 -6.04 8.61
CA TRP A 174 1.77 -4.82 8.86
C TRP A 174 2.59 -3.70 9.53
N ARG A 175 3.73 -4.01 10.12
CA ARG A 175 4.69 -2.99 10.59
C ARG A 175 5.51 -2.39 9.45
N ARG A 176 5.55 -3.04 8.28
CA ARG A 176 6.32 -2.66 7.09
C ARG A 176 5.46 -2.18 5.93
N TRP A 177 4.16 -2.49 5.96
CA TRP A 177 3.16 -2.11 4.98
C TRP A 177 2.32 -0.94 5.47
N HIS A 178 2.17 0.11 4.61
CA HIS A 178 1.31 1.28 4.89
C HIS A 178 1.49 1.80 6.32
N MET A 179 2.75 2.08 6.68
CA MET A 179 3.17 2.38 8.05
C MET A 179 2.45 3.59 8.62
N SER A 180 2.15 4.59 7.79
CA SER A 180 1.43 5.80 8.20
C SER A 180 -0.01 5.48 8.65
N LEU A 181 -0.75 4.63 7.93
CA LEU A 181 -2.09 4.18 8.29
C LEU A 181 -2.06 3.34 9.58
N THR A 182 -1.13 2.38 9.65
CA THR A 182 -0.94 1.53 10.84
C THR A 182 -0.65 2.38 12.08
N THR A 183 0.19 3.41 11.94
CA THR A 183 0.50 4.36 13.01
C THR A 183 -0.73 5.15 13.40
N TRP A 184 -1.51 5.65 12.43
CA TRP A 184 -2.72 6.40 12.68
C TRP A 184 -3.74 5.58 13.49
N PHE A 185 -4.10 4.37 13.03
CA PHE A 185 -5.03 3.50 13.76
C PHE A 185 -4.51 3.11 15.15
N ARG A 186 -3.20 2.90 15.29
CA ARG A 186 -2.58 2.61 16.59
C ARG A 186 -2.71 3.79 17.55
N GLU A 187 -2.39 5.02 17.13
CA GLU A 187 -2.33 6.19 18.01
C GLU A 187 -3.71 6.78 18.32
N TYR A 188 -4.61 6.76 17.35
CA TYR A 188 -5.91 7.42 17.47
C TYR A 188 -7.07 6.47 17.76
N LEU A 189 -6.91 5.15 17.61
CA LEU A 189 -7.95 4.19 17.90
C LEU A 189 -7.50 3.10 18.90
N TYR A 190 -6.44 2.37 18.59
CA TYR A 190 -6.03 1.21 19.41
C TYR A 190 -5.61 1.58 20.82
N ILE A 191 -4.71 2.58 20.96
CA ILE A 191 -4.22 3.05 22.27
C ILE A 191 -5.35 3.65 23.10
N PRO A 192 -6.22 4.55 22.59
CA PRO A 192 -7.37 5.08 23.32
C PRO A 192 -8.38 4.03 23.79
N LEU A 193 -8.58 2.95 23.04
CA LEU A 193 -9.41 1.81 23.44
C LEU A 193 -8.78 0.97 24.59
N GLY A 194 -7.57 1.34 25.06
CA GLY A 194 -6.82 0.68 26.12
C GLY A 194 -5.68 -0.23 25.61
N GLY A 195 -5.52 -0.39 24.31
CA GLY A 195 -4.44 -1.18 23.72
C GLY A 195 -4.38 -2.61 24.25
N ASN A 196 -3.21 -3.02 24.79
CA ASN A 196 -2.97 -4.32 25.41
C ASN A 196 -3.17 -4.33 26.95
N ARG A 197 -3.55 -3.20 27.57
CA ARG A 197 -3.49 -3.03 29.03
C ARG A 197 -4.68 -3.61 29.79
N GLY A 198 -5.77 -3.92 29.11
CA GLY A 198 -7.03 -4.32 29.75
C GLY A 198 -7.30 -5.83 29.81
N GLY A 199 -6.27 -6.67 29.66
CA GLY A 199 -6.40 -8.13 29.60
C GLY A 199 -6.75 -8.65 28.20
N THR A 200 -6.81 -9.98 28.05
CA THR A 200 -6.93 -10.66 26.74
C THR A 200 -8.23 -10.29 26.03
N ALA A 201 -9.39 -10.34 26.71
CA ALA A 201 -10.68 -10.06 26.09
C ALA A 201 -10.75 -8.64 25.51
N LYS A 202 -10.29 -7.62 26.26
CA LYS A 202 -10.25 -6.24 25.75
C LYS A 202 -9.25 -6.08 24.61
N THR A 203 -8.13 -6.78 24.65
CA THR A 203 -7.14 -6.76 23.55
C THR A 203 -7.73 -7.35 22.27
N LEU A 204 -8.43 -8.49 22.37
CA LEU A 204 -9.13 -9.10 21.23
C LEU A 204 -10.16 -8.13 20.65
N ARG A 205 -11.05 -7.62 21.48
CA ARG A 205 -12.03 -6.60 21.06
C ARG A 205 -11.36 -5.45 20.32
N ASN A 206 -10.28 -4.89 20.87
CA ASN A 206 -9.59 -3.75 20.29
C ASN A 206 -8.97 -4.09 18.92
N ILE A 207 -8.38 -5.29 18.75
CA ILE A 207 -7.87 -5.75 17.47
C ILE A 207 -8.99 -5.84 16.44
N PHE A 208 -10.11 -6.48 16.79
CA PHE A 208 -11.24 -6.61 15.86
C PHE A 208 -11.86 -5.26 15.49
N ILE A 209 -12.02 -4.33 16.44
CA ILE A 209 -12.52 -2.97 16.15
C ILE A 209 -11.59 -2.25 15.18
N VAL A 210 -10.28 -2.26 15.44
CA VAL A 210 -9.30 -1.57 14.58
C VAL A 210 -9.33 -2.13 13.17
N TRP A 211 -9.33 -3.45 13.02
CA TRP A 211 -9.30 -4.09 11.71
C TRP A 211 -10.63 -3.99 10.95
N PHE A 212 -11.76 -4.02 11.67
CA PHE A 212 -13.06 -3.68 11.09
C PHE A 212 -13.05 -2.25 10.54
N CYS A 213 -12.61 -1.27 11.34
CA CYS A 213 -12.51 0.12 10.91
C CYS A 213 -11.51 0.29 9.75
N THR A 214 -10.41 -0.48 9.73
CA THR A 214 -9.44 -0.47 8.62
C THR A 214 -10.08 -0.98 7.33
N GLY A 215 -10.83 -2.07 7.38
CA GLY A 215 -11.58 -2.58 6.24
C GLY A 215 -12.64 -1.59 5.76
N PHE A 216 -13.44 -1.07 6.66
CA PHE A 216 -14.49 -0.09 6.36
C PHE A 216 -13.94 1.21 5.74
N TRP A 217 -12.75 1.63 6.13
CA TRP A 217 -12.07 2.79 5.57
C TRP A 217 -11.68 2.60 4.10
N HIS A 218 -11.39 1.37 3.67
CA HIS A 218 -11.07 1.06 2.28
C HIS A 218 -12.27 1.13 1.35
N GLY A 219 -13.48 0.94 1.86
CA GLY A 219 -14.70 1.03 1.07
C GLY A 219 -15.91 0.40 1.76
N ALA A 220 -17.10 0.67 1.22
CA ALA A 220 -18.37 0.19 1.77
C ALA A 220 -18.74 -1.23 1.30
N SER A 221 -17.85 -1.93 0.58
CA SER A 221 -18.08 -3.28 0.10
C SER A 221 -17.70 -4.33 1.14
N TRP A 222 -18.37 -5.47 1.13
CA TRP A 222 -18.18 -6.56 2.10
C TRP A 222 -16.81 -7.22 2.01
N ASN A 223 -16.17 -7.24 0.84
CA ASN A 223 -14.84 -7.79 0.67
C ASN A 223 -13.81 -7.06 1.55
N PHE A 224 -13.90 -5.73 1.69
CA PHE A 224 -13.01 -4.95 2.56
C PHE A 224 -13.22 -5.25 4.03
N ILE A 225 -14.47 -5.43 4.46
CA ILE A 225 -14.78 -5.83 5.84
C ILE A 225 -14.23 -7.22 6.13
N LEU A 226 -14.46 -8.17 5.23
CA LEU A 226 -13.93 -9.54 5.36
C LEU A 226 -12.39 -9.56 5.35
N TRP A 227 -11.77 -8.76 4.49
CA TRP A 227 -10.32 -8.59 4.45
C TRP A 227 -9.78 -8.07 5.79
N GLY A 228 -10.39 -7.06 6.36
CA GLY A 228 -10.00 -6.55 7.67
C GLY A 228 -10.15 -7.61 8.77
N LEU A 229 -11.30 -8.30 8.83
CA LEU A 229 -11.53 -9.36 9.79
C LEU A 229 -10.59 -10.56 9.60
N TYR A 230 -10.27 -10.91 8.35
CA TYR A 230 -9.28 -11.94 8.02
C TYR A 230 -7.92 -11.64 8.68
N PHE A 231 -7.41 -10.42 8.55
CA PHE A 231 -6.16 -10.06 9.18
C PHE A 231 -6.27 -9.91 10.70
N ALA A 232 -7.41 -9.49 11.24
CA ALA A 232 -7.66 -9.52 12.69
C ALA A 232 -7.50 -10.94 13.26
N VAL A 233 -8.08 -11.93 12.58
CA VAL A 233 -7.97 -13.35 12.97
C VAL A 233 -6.51 -13.81 12.96
N TRP A 234 -5.77 -13.57 11.87
CA TRP A 234 -4.36 -13.98 11.78
C TRP A 234 -3.48 -13.32 12.84
N LEU A 235 -3.68 -12.03 13.14
CA LEU A 235 -2.93 -11.33 14.19
C LEU A 235 -3.23 -11.90 15.58
N VAL A 236 -4.49 -12.28 15.85
CA VAL A 236 -4.88 -12.96 17.09
C VAL A 236 -4.26 -14.34 17.17
N LEU A 237 -4.31 -15.14 16.09
CA LEU A 237 -3.68 -16.45 16.03
C LEU A 237 -2.16 -16.37 16.25
N GLU A 238 -1.46 -15.45 15.61
CA GLU A 238 -0.02 -15.24 15.84
C GLU A 238 0.30 -14.87 17.29
N LYS A 239 -0.53 -14.01 17.88
CA LYS A 239 -0.29 -13.49 19.22
C LYS A 239 -0.54 -14.53 20.31
N TYR A 240 -1.60 -15.34 20.19
CA TYR A 240 -2.08 -16.19 21.27
C TYR A 240 -1.94 -17.69 20.99
N VAL A 241 -1.92 -18.12 19.72
CA VAL A 241 -1.88 -19.54 19.36
C VAL A 241 -0.53 -19.93 18.78
N PHE A 242 -0.05 -19.21 17.77
CA PHE A 242 1.14 -19.62 17.01
C PHE A 242 2.46 -19.06 17.57
N ARG A 243 2.43 -18.28 18.62
CA ARG A 243 3.63 -17.60 19.17
C ARG A 243 4.78 -18.57 19.45
N SER A 244 4.51 -19.69 20.12
CA SER A 244 5.53 -20.69 20.49
C SER A 244 5.98 -21.49 19.26
N VAL A 245 5.06 -21.81 18.34
CA VAL A 245 5.34 -22.53 17.11
C VAL A 245 6.23 -21.66 16.21
N LEU A 246 5.83 -20.45 15.94
CA LEU A 246 6.60 -19.51 15.11
C LEU A 246 7.99 -19.21 15.68
N ALA A 247 8.14 -19.17 17.01
CA ALA A 247 9.46 -18.97 17.63
C ALA A 247 10.46 -20.09 17.28
N ARG A 248 9.98 -21.33 17.11
CA ARG A 248 10.79 -22.52 16.82
C ARG A 248 10.88 -22.88 15.33
N THR A 249 10.03 -22.29 14.50
CA THR A 249 9.94 -22.57 13.06
C THR A 249 11.12 -21.95 12.31
N PRO A 250 11.72 -22.65 11.33
CA PRO A 250 12.75 -22.11 10.45
C PRO A 250 12.28 -20.85 9.68
N GLY A 251 13.20 -19.93 9.40
CA GLY A 251 12.89 -18.64 8.79
C GLY A 251 12.16 -18.75 7.46
N TRP A 252 12.55 -19.69 6.59
CA TRP A 252 11.95 -19.88 5.29
C TRP A 252 10.48 -20.35 5.37
N ILE A 253 10.14 -21.23 6.35
CA ILE A 253 8.75 -21.66 6.57
C ILE A 253 7.89 -20.49 7.06
N LYS A 254 8.41 -19.70 8.00
CA LYS A 254 7.71 -18.47 8.48
C LYS A 254 7.44 -17.51 7.32
N HIS A 255 8.43 -17.33 6.47
CA HIS A 255 8.32 -16.46 5.32
C HIS A 255 7.27 -16.98 4.34
N THR A 256 7.31 -18.26 3.96
CA THR A 256 6.31 -18.89 3.07
C THR A 256 4.90 -18.76 3.65
N TYR A 257 4.73 -19.09 4.94
CA TYR A 257 3.48 -18.89 5.66
C TYR A 257 2.95 -17.46 5.51
N THR A 258 3.81 -16.48 5.81
CA THR A 258 3.43 -15.07 5.76
C THR A 258 3.02 -14.65 4.34
N ILE A 259 3.79 -15.06 3.33
CA ILE A 259 3.49 -14.77 1.93
C ILE A 259 2.14 -15.38 1.53
N VAL A 260 1.89 -16.66 1.82
CA VAL A 260 0.61 -17.30 1.50
C VAL A 260 -0.56 -16.55 2.14
N VAL A 261 -0.48 -16.27 3.45
CA VAL A 261 -1.54 -15.53 4.16
C VAL A 261 -1.77 -14.15 3.56
N VAL A 262 -0.71 -13.41 3.28
CA VAL A 262 -0.81 -12.04 2.74
C VAL A 262 -1.41 -12.05 1.33
N PHE A 263 -0.97 -12.96 0.45
CA PHE A 263 -1.45 -12.99 -0.94
C PHE A 263 -2.88 -13.51 -1.05
N VAL A 264 -3.30 -14.44 -0.20
CA VAL A 264 -4.74 -14.78 -0.06
C VAL A 264 -5.54 -13.56 0.42
N GLY A 265 -5.01 -12.80 1.39
CA GLY A 265 -5.61 -11.55 1.82
C GLY A 265 -5.75 -10.53 0.68
N TRP A 266 -4.75 -10.41 -0.19
CA TRP A 266 -4.85 -9.57 -1.39
C TRP A 266 -5.92 -10.05 -2.37
N GLY A 267 -6.12 -11.36 -2.51
CA GLY A 267 -7.24 -11.90 -3.30
C GLY A 267 -8.60 -11.47 -2.76
N ILE A 268 -8.80 -11.51 -1.44
CA ILE A 268 -10.04 -11.02 -0.81
C ILE A 268 -10.22 -9.52 -1.04
N PHE A 269 -9.15 -8.75 -0.96
CA PHE A 269 -9.16 -7.30 -1.19
C PHE A 269 -9.54 -6.94 -2.63
N ALA A 270 -9.02 -7.67 -3.61
CA ALA A 270 -9.12 -7.36 -5.03
C ALA A 270 -10.50 -7.62 -5.65
N MET A 271 -11.28 -8.53 -5.07
CA MET A 271 -12.52 -9.02 -5.66
C MET A 271 -13.73 -8.60 -4.82
N GLU A 272 -14.51 -7.62 -5.32
CA GLU A 272 -15.71 -7.13 -4.63
C GLU A 272 -16.82 -8.17 -4.56
N ASP A 273 -17.01 -8.95 -5.65
CA ASP A 273 -17.97 -10.06 -5.66
C ASP A 273 -17.40 -11.25 -4.88
N LEU A 274 -18.01 -11.54 -3.74
CA LEU A 274 -17.60 -12.63 -2.86
C LEU A 274 -17.76 -14.01 -3.48
N SER A 275 -18.66 -14.18 -4.44
CA SER A 275 -18.83 -15.44 -5.15
C SER A 275 -17.67 -15.68 -6.12
N VAL A 276 -17.24 -14.65 -6.84
CA VAL A 276 -16.04 -14.66 -7.69
C VAL A 276 -14.79 -14.90 -6.84
N CYS A 277 -14.66 -14.20 -5.72
CA CYS A 277 -13.56 -14.38 -4.76
C CYS A 277 -13.50 -15.84 -4.25
N GLY A 278 -14.63 -16.38 -3.80
CA GLY A 278 -14.71 -17.77 -3.32
C GLY A 278 -14.36 -18.79 -4.39
N GLY A 279 -14.85 -18.59 -5.63
CA GLY A 279 -14.51 -19.43 -6.79
C GLY A 279 -13.02 -19.37 -7.14
N TYR A 280 -12.44 -18.16 -7.14
CA TYR A 280 -11.02 -17.94 -7.39
C TYR A 280 -10.13 -18.64 -6.35
N LEU A 281 -10.40 -18.40 -5.08
CA LEU A 281 -9.65 -19.03 -4.00
C LEU A 281 -9.82 -20.56 -3.99
N ARG A 282 -11.03 -21.07 -4.28
CA ARG A 282 -11.24 -22.51 -4.44
C ARG A 282 -10.36 -23.09 -5.54
N ALA A 283 -10.24 -22.41 -6.68
CA ALA A 283 -9.35 -22.83 -7.76
C ALA A 283 -7.88 -22.90 -7.28
N CYS A 284 -7.40 -21.87 -6.56
CA CYS A 284 -6.03 -21.84 -6.01
C CYS A 284 -5.71 -23.03 -5.09
N PHE A 285 -6.70 -23.58 -4.38
CA PHE A 285 -6.51 -24.67 -3.41
C PHE A 285 -7.00 -26.04 -3.90
N GLY A 286 -6.99 -26.29 -5.22
CA GLY A 286 -7.24 -27.60 -5.81
C GLY A 286 -8.64 -27.83 -6.37
N GLY A 287 -9.49 -26.79 -6.39
CA GLY A 287 -10.81 -26.84 -7.02
C GLY A 287 -10.81 -26.67 -8.55
N ALA A 288 -9.64 -26.80 -9.20
CA ALA A 288 -9.42 -26.63 -10.63
C ALA A 288 -8.28 -27.54 -11.13
N PRO A 289 -8.09 -27.74 -12.43
CA PRO A 289 -6.91 -28.40 -12.98
C PRO A 289 -5.62 -27.76 -12.49
N LEU A 290 -4.55 -28.55 -12.34
CA LEU A 290 -3.28 -28.04 -11.79
C LEU A 290 -2.66 -26.96 -12.67
N TRP A 291 -2.64 -27.16 -13.97
CA TRP A 291 -2.09 -26.23 -14.96
C TRP A 291 -2.60 -26.54 -16.37
N ARG A 292 -2.45 -25.57 -17.28
CA ARG A 292 -2.67 -25.68 -18.74
C ARG A 292 -1.47 -25.13 -19.49
N ALA A 293 -1.35 -25.40 -20.79
CA ALA A 293 -0.27 -24.88 -21.62
C ALA A 293 -0.22 -23.33 -21.61
N ALA A 294 -1.37 -22.66 -21.53
CA ALA A 294 -1.46 -21.21 -21.42
C ALA A 294 -0.77 -20.67 -20.16
N ASP A 295 -0.88 -21.37 -19.03
CA ASP A 295 -0.23 -20.94 -17.78
C ASP A 295 1.30 -21.04 -17.88
N LEU A 296 1.82 -22.08 -18.51
CA LEU A 296 3.26 -22.25 -18.73
C LEU A 296 3.80 -21.17 -19.69
N TYR A 297 3.01 -20.84 -20.70
CA TYR A 297 3.34 -19.73 -21.61
C TYR A 297 3.36 -18.40 -20.86
N ALA A 298 2.35 -18.11 -20.05
CA ALA A 298 2.29 -16.91 -19.23
C ALA A 298 3.47 -16.85 -18.24
N LEU A 299 3.76 -17.96 -17.53
CA LEU A 299 4.91 -18.04 -16.61
C LEU A 299 6.24 -17.74 -17.31
N HIS A 300 6.44 -18.29 -18.51
CA HIS A 300 7.63 -18.01 -19.32
C HIS A 300 7.69 -16.54 -19.75
N SER A 301 6.57 -15.99 -20.25
CA SER A 301 6.47 -14.61 -20.74
C SER A 301 6.72 -13.59 -19.64
N TYR A 302 6.24 -13.84 -18.43
CA TYR A 302 6.41 -12.95 -17.27
C TYR A 302 7.60 -13.33 -16.36
N ALA A 303 8.43 -14.34 -16.72
CA ALA A 303 9.52 -14.80 -15.86
C ALA A 303 10.51 -13.69 -15.49
N VAL A 304 10.90 -12.87 -16.46
CA VAL A 304 11.83 -11.74 -16.23
C VAL A 304 11.15 -10.68 -15.35
N THR A 305 9.88 -10.41 -15.58
CA THR A 305 9.10 -9.46 -14.76
C THR A 305 9.00 -9.95 -13.32
N PHE A 306 8.64 -11.22 -13.09
CA PHE A 306 8.61 -11.81 -11.74
C PHE A 306 9.98 -11.73 -11.06
N LEU A 307 11.06 -12.06 -11.77
CA LEU A 307 12.41 -11.96 -11.22
C LEU A 307 12.73 -10.52 -10.80
N ALA A 308 12.41 -9.54 -11.64
CA ALA A 308 12.61 -8.12 -11.35
C ALA A 308 11.78 -7.67 -10.12
N LEU A 309 10.51 -8.09 -10.02
CA LEU A 309 9.62 -7.80 -8.90
C LEU A 309 10.13 -8.40 -7.59
N ILE A 310 10.56 -9.67 -7.61
CA ILE A 310 11.13 -10.35 -6.45
C ILE A 310 12.40 -9.63 -5.99
N LEU A 311 13.33 -9.33 -6.89
CA LEU A 311 14.56 -8.61 -6.54
C LEU A 311 14.29 -7.21 -6.00
N ALA A 312 13.36 -6.46 -6.62
CA ALA A 312 12.96 -5.13 -6.19
C ALA A 312 12.22 -5.13 -4.84
N SER A 313 11.56 -6.24 -4.47
CA SER A 313 10.92 -6.44 -3.16
C SER A 313 11.91 -6.75 -2.04
N THR A 314 13.19 -6.89 -2.35
CA THR A 314 14.26 -7.21 -1.38
C THR A 314 15.21 -6.03 -1.18
N THR A 315 16.07 -6.14 -0.16
CA THR A 315 17.13 -5.15 0.10
C THR A 315 18.35 -5.31 -0.83
N LEU A 316 18.35 -6.28 -1.76
CA LEU A 316 19.50 -6.59 -2.61
C LEU A 316 19.92 -5.40 -3.50
N GLY A 317 18.95 -4.74 -4.14
CA GLY A 317 19.23 -3.56 -4.95
C GLY A 317 19.86 -2.43 -4.14
N ARG A 318 19.31 -2.14 -2.94
CA ARG A 318 19.88 -1.14 -2.01
C ARG A 318 21.29 -1.51 -1.55
N ARG A 319 21.52 -2.79 -1.18
CA ARG A 319 22.85 -3.28 -0.76
C ARG A 319 23.86 -3.23 -1.90
N GLY A 320 23.45 -3.62 -3.10
CA GLY A 320 24.29 -3.52 -4.31
C GLY A 320 24.69 -2.08 -4.58
N TRP A 321 23.73 -1.15 -4.53
CA TRP A 321 24.00 0.28 -4.70
C TRP A 321 24.97 0.84 -3.66
N GLN A 322 24.85 0.45 -2.40
CA GLN A 322 25.73 0.89 -1.31
C GLN A 322 27.18 0.39 -1.44
N ARG A 323 27.38 -0.70 -2.19
CA ARG A 323 28.72 -1.25 -2.48
C ARG A 323 29.43 -0.58 -3.66
N LEU A 324 28.72 0.19 -4.46
CA LEU A 324 29.33 0.90 -5.59
C LEU A 324 30.31 1.96 -5.10
N PRO A 325 31.49 2.09 -5.75
CA PRO A 325 32.40 3.19 -5.48
C PRO A 325 31.68 4.53 -5.67
N ARG A 326 31.98 5.51 -4.81
CA ARG A 326 31.33 6.83 -4.86
C ARG A 326 31.34 7.48 -6.24
N ARG A 327 32.45 7.36 -6.98
CA ARG A 327 32.59 7.87 -8.36
C ARG A 327 31.63 7.17 -9.33
N ALA A 328 31.55 5.84 -9.26
CA ALA A 328 30.62 5.07 -10.08
C ALA A 328 29.17 5.40 -9.77
N ALA A 329 28.80 5.51 -8.49
CA ALA A 329 27.47 5.90 -8.06
C ALA A 329 27.10 7.33 -8.51
N ALA A 330 28.05 8.27 -8.48
CA ALA A 330 27.83 9.65 -8.92
C ALA A 330 27.51 9.74 -10.43
N VAL A 331 28.11 8.91 -11.26
CA VAL A 331 27.83 8.83 -12.71
C VAL A 331 26.57 8.00 -12.97
N ALA A 332 26.43 6.86 -12.32
CA ALA A 332 25.30 5.95 -12.54
C ALA A 332 23.96 6.57 -12.13
N THR A 333 23.93 7.38 -11.05
CA THR A 333 22.67 7.99 -10.58
C THR A 333 21.98 8.82 -11.67
N PRO A 334 22.58 9.89 -12.23
CA PRO A 334 21.91 10.71 -13.24
C PRO A 334 21.59 9.94 -14.53
N VAL A 335 22.45 8.99 -14.94
CA VAL A 335 22.22 8.17 -16.13
C VAL A 335 20.98 7.28 -15.93
N LEU A 336 20.88 6.59 -14.80
CA LEU A 336 19.72 5.74 -14.50
C LEU A 336 18.44 6.56 -14.28
N MET A 337 18.53 7.74 -13.68
CA MET A 337 17.38 8.64 -13.55
C MET A 337 16.87 9.07 -14.93
N LEU A 338 17.76 9.51 -15.82
CA LEU A 338 17.38 9.92 -17.17
C LEU A 338 16.81 8.73 -17.96
N ALA A 339 17.45 7.58 -17.92
CA ALA A 339 16.97 6.38 -18.59
C ALA A 339 15.58 5.96 -18.06
N SER A 340 15.39 5.97 -16.74
CA SER A 340 14.08 5.63 -16.15
C SER A 340 13.00 6.63 -16.55
N LEU A 341 13.29 7.93 -16.58
CA LEU A 341 12.34 8.96 -17.03
C LEU A 341 11.96 8.77 -18.50
N LEU A 342 12.94 8.56 -19.38
CA LEU A 342 12.68 8.33 -20.79
C LEU A 342 11.84 7.07 -21.04
N LEU A 343 12.19 5.97 -20.38
CA LEU A 343 11.41 4.72 -20.47
C LEU A 343 10.00 4.91 -19.93
N CYS A 344 9.85 5.49 -18.74
CA CYS A 344 8.52 5.74 -18.18
C CYS A 344 7.70 6.67 -19.08
N THR A 345 8.29 7.70 -19.66
CA THR A 345 7.61 8.60 -20.59
C THR A 345 7.15 7.84 -21.85
N ALA A 346 8.03 7.00 -22.42
CA ALA A 346 7.67 6.18 -23.58
C ALA A 346 6.47 5.26 -23.27
N TYR A 347 6.49 4.55 -22.15
CA TYR A 347 5.36 3.69 -21.74
C TYR A 347 4.08 4.49 -21.43
N LEU A 348 4.18 5.70 -20.89
CA LEU A 348 3.00 6.54 -20.60
C LEU A 348 2.40 7.16 -21.85
N VAL A 349 3.20 7.42 -22.88
CA VAL A 349 2.71 7.94 -24.19
C VAL A 349 2.07 6.83 -25.02
N ASP A 350 2.64 5.61 -24.98
CA ASP A 350 2.12 4.44 -25.71
C ASP A 350 0.90 3.82 -25.01
N GLY A 351 0.85 3.88 -23.68
CA GLY A 351 -0.19 3.25 -22.88
C GLY A 351 -1.47 4.06 -22.78
N SER A 352 -2.61 3.37 -22.65
CA SER A 352 -3.86 3.99 -22.20
C SER A 352 -3.73 4.53 -20.79
N TYR A 353 -4.61 5.47 -20.39
CA TYR A 353 -4.68 5.99 -19.04
C TYR A 353 -4.82 4.85 -18.01
N ASN A 354 -3.80 4.67 -17.18
CA ASN A 354 -3.79 3.69 -16.11
C ASN A 354 -3.67 4.41 -14.76
N PRO A 355 -4.81 4.74 -14.12
CA PRO A 355 -4.82 5.45 -12.84
C PRO A 355 -4.15 4.62 -11.76
N PHE A 356 -3.83 5.27 -10.65
CA PHE A 356 -3.42 4.60 -9.44
C PHE A 356 -4.49 3.61 -8.98
N LEU A 357 -4.07 2.40 -8.62
CA LEU A 357 -4.98 1.30 -8.30
C LEU A 357 -6.01 1.66 -7.20
N TYR A 358 -5.61 2.49 -6.24
CA TYR A 358 -6.48 2.99 -5.17
C TYR A 358 -7.72 3.76 -5.66
N PHE A 359 -7.72 4.32 -6.88
CA PHE A 359 -8.91 4.95 -7.45
C PHE A 359 -9.95 3.97 -7.97
N ARG A 360 -9.64 2.69 -8.00
CA ARG A 360 -10.56 1.63 -8.43
C ARG A 360 -11.37 1.05 -7.24
N PHE A 361 -11.06 1.46 -6.03
CA PHE A 361 -11.69 1.00 -4.79
C PHE A 361 -12.51 2.09 -4.12
#